data_232ad8f9d9e058d88740e6dcb83b4687
#
_entry.id   232ad8f9d9e058d88740e6dcb83b4687
#
_cell.length_a   1.000
_cell.length_b   1.000
_cell.length_c   1.000
_cell.angle_alpha   90.00
_cell.angle_beta   90.00
_cell.angle_gamma   90.00
#
_symmetry.space_group_name_H-M   'P 1'
#
loop_
_entity.id
_entity.type
_entity.pdbx_description
1 polymer ?
#
loop_
_entity_poly.entity_id
_entity_poly.type
_entity_poly.pdbx_seq_one_letter_code
_entity_poly.pdbx_strand_id
1 'polypeptide(L)'
;MFNFLSKFLNSNEKEIQKLLPLVESINTLEPKVKSIKDKDFPKETKKLKGRPLDDILPQAFALVREVSLRINKERPFDVQMMAAIALHQGKIAEQKTGEGKTLTAAMPLYLNAL
;
A
#
# COMPACT_ATOMS: atom_id res chain seq x y z
N MET A 1 10.77 4.93 12.69
CA MET A 1 10.35 5.28 11.34
C MET A 1 11.35 6.14 10.60
N PHE A 2 11.83 7.22 11.19
CA PHE A 2 12.84 8.07 10.54
C PHE A 2 14.10 7.32 10.13
N ASN A 3 14.58 6.38 10.95
CA ASN A 3 15.76 5.60 10.60
C ASN A 3 15.53 4.71 9.39
N PHE A 4 14.34 4.11 9.29
CA PHE A 4 13.97 3.33 8.11
C PHE A 4 13.93 4.23 6.88
N LEU A 5 13.22 5.35 6.97
CA LEU A 5 13.07 6.28 5.86
C LEU A 5 14.42 6.85 5.44
N SER A 6 15.25 7.25 6.40
CA SER A 6 16.55 7.81 6.13
C SER A 6 17.47 6.80 5.43
N LYS A 7 17.52 5.56 5.91
CA LYS A 7 18.29 4.49 5.27
C LYS A 7 17.78 4.20 3.87
N PHE A 8 16.47 4.12 3.72
CA PHE A 8 15.84 3.84 2.43
C PHE A 8 16.18 4.94 1.43
N LEU A 9 16.02 6.20 1.85
CA LEU A 9 16.30 7.37 1.01
C LEU A 9 17.79 7.46 0.63
N ASN A 10 18.67 7.22 1.58
CA ASN A 10 20.10 7.37 1.34
C ASN A 10 20.68 6.27 0.48
N SER A 11 20.18 5.04 0.61
CA SER A 11 20.74 3.90 -0.09
C SER A 11 20.08 3.61 -1.44
N ASN A 12 18.85 4.10 -1.68
CA ASN A 12 18.07 3.72 -2.84
C ASN A 12 17.25 4.88 -3.42
N GLU A 13 17.87 6.02 -3.58
CA GLU A 13 17.20 7.20 -4.11
C GLU A 13 16.52 6.94 -5.45
N LYS A 14 17.17 6.21 -6.34
CA LYS A 14 16.59 5.84 -7.64
C LYS A 14 15.38 4.93 -7.48
N GLU A 15 15.41 4.04 -6.50
CA GLU A 15 14.29 3.14 -6.23
C GLU A 15 13.09 3.90 -5.70
N ILE A 16 13.33 4.89 -4.85
CA ILE A 16 12.27 5.76 -4.33
C ILE A 16 11.60 6.50 -5.48
N GLN A 17 12.38 7.04 -6.41
CA GLN A 17 11.84 7.75 -7.55
C GLN A 17 10.97 6.85 -8.43
N LYS A 18 11.28 5.57 -8.50
CA LYS A 18 10.44 4.59 -9.21
C LYS A 18 9.13 4.30 -8.48
N LEU A 19 9.14 4.39 -7.14
CA LEU A 19 7.97 4.10 -6.34
C LEU A 19 6.99 5.28 -6.25
N LEU A 20 7.49 6.50 -6.38
CA LEU A 20 6.64 7.69 -6.27
C LEU A 20 5.46 7.71 -7.24
N PRO A 21 5.60 7.36 -8.52
CA PRO A 21 4.45 7.31 -9.41
C PRO A 21 3.38 6.33 -8.97
N LEU A 22 3.79 5.20 -8.39
CA LEU A 22 2.84 4.22 -7.86
C LEU A 22 2.08 4.77 -6.65
N VAL A 23 2.79 5.45 -5.75
CA VAL A 23 2.15 6.09 -4.60
C VAL A 23 1.17 7.17 -5.06
N GLU A 24 1.54 7.96 -6.05
CA GLU A 24 0.65 8.97 -6.62
C GLU A 24 -0.59 8.34 -7.24
N SER A 25 -0.44 7.21 -7.92
CA SER A 25 -1.58 6.48 -8.48
C SER A 25 -2.54 6.02 -7.38
N ILE A 26 -1.98 5.53 -6.27
CA ILE A 26 -2.78 5.14 -5.11
C ILE A 26 -3.52 6.34 -4.53
N ASN A 27 -2.82 7.46 -4.35
CA ASN A 27 -3.41 8.68 -3.80
C ASN A 27 -4.52 9.23 -4.70
N THR A 28 -4.36 9.13 -6.01
CA THR A 28 -5.37 9.58 -6.97
C THR A 28 -6.67 8.79 -6.84
N LEU A 29 -6.59 7.54 -6.42
CA LEU A 29 -7.78 6.68 -6.23
C LEU A 29 -8.48 6.93 -4.89
N GLU A 30 -7.87 7.67 -3.98
CA GLU A 30 -8.44 7.86 -2.65
C GLU A 30 -9.86 8.42 -2.65
N PRO A 31 -10.19 9.49 -3.41
CA PRO A 31 -11.56 9.99 -3.43
C PRO A 31 -12.59 8.94 -3.89
N LYS A 32 -12.21 8.14 -4.89
CA LYS A 32 -13.08 7.08 -5.40
C LYS A 32 -13.32 6.01 -4.35
N VAL A 33 -12.26 5.59 -3.68
CA VAL A 33 -12.34 4.55 -2.66
C VAL A 33 -13.14 5.04 -1.44
N LYS A 34 -12.98 6.30 -1.07
CA LYS A 34 -13.76 6.89 0.03
C LYS A 34 -15.27 6.87 -0.21
N SER A 35 -15.69 6.88 -1.47
CA SER A 35 -17.11 6.85 -1.83
C SER A 35 -17.70 5.45 -1.77
N ILE A 36 -16.89 4.39 -1.63
CA ILE A 36 -17.37 3.02 -1.60
C ILE A 36 -18.03 2.74 -0.25
N LYS A 37 -19.22 2.15 -0.29
CA LYS A 37 -19.91 1.73 0.94
C LYS A 37 -19.27 0.46 1.49
N ASP A 38 -19.27 0.31 2.82
CA ASP A 38 -18.67 -0.84 3.48
C ASP A 38 -19.10 -2.17 2.86
N LYS A 39 -20.38 -2.32 2.56
CA LYS A 39 -20.95 -3.55 1.99
C LYS A 39 -20.44 -3.86 0.59
N ASP A 40 -19.87 -2.87 -0.11
CA ASP A 40 -19.45 -3.01 -1.51
C ASP A 40 -17.96 -3.36 -1.65
N PHE A 41 -17.18 -3.36 -0.57
CA PHE A 41 -15.77 -3.74 -0.63
C PHE A 41 -15.56 -5.16 -1.16
N PRO A 42 -16.34 -6.17 -0.78
CA PRO A 42 -16.19 -7.51 -1.37
C PRO A 42 -16.39 -7.51 -2.89
N LYS A 43 -17.28 -6.69 -3.40
CA LYS A 43 -17.46 -6.55 -4.86
C LYS A 43 -16.22 -5.97 -5.52
N GLU A 44 -15.62 -4.96 -4.92
CA GLU A 44 -14.41 -4.34 -5.45
C GLU A 44 -13.27 -5.34 -5.47
N THR A 45 -13.14 -6.17 -4.43
CA THR A 45 -12.15 -7.23 -4.39
C THR A 45 -12.37 -8.22 -5.52
N LYS A 46 -13.61 -8.62 -5.78
CA LYS A 46 -13.92 -9.55 -6.88
C LYS A 46 -13.52 -8.99 -8.25
N LYS A 47 -13.69 -7.70 -8.46
CA LYS A 47 -13.31 -7.06 -9.73
C LYS A 47 -11.80 -7.15 -10.00
N LEU A 48 -11.00 -7.25 -8.94
CA LEU A 48 -9.55 -7.30 -9.07
C LEU A 48 -9.03 -8.72 -9.31
N LYS A 49 -9.79 -9.73 -8.92
CA LYS A 49 -9.34 -11.13 -9.04
C LYS A 49 -9.07 -11.52 -10.49
N GLY A 50 -7.98 -12.27 -10.68
CA GLY A 50 -7.62 -12.80 -12.00
C GLY A 50 -6.91 -11.82 -12.92
N ARG A 51 -6.72 -10.58 -12.48
CA ARG A 51 -5.98 -9.58 -13.26
C ARG A 51 -4.50 -9.60 -12.85
N PRO A 52 -3.58 -9.18 -13.73
CA PRO A 52 -2.17 -9.10 -13.38
C PRO A 52 -1.97 -8.24 -12.14
N LEU A 53 -1.15 -8.72 -11.20
CA LEU A 53 -0.98 -8.06 -9.90
C LEU A 53 -0.44 -6.65 -10.02
N ASP A 54 0.51 -6.42 -10.94
CA ASP A 54 1.09 -5.10 -11.12
C ASP A 54 0.07 -4.09 -11.64
N ASP A 55 -0.91 -4.55 -12.41
CA ASP A 55 -1.96 -3.68 -12.95
C ASP A 55 -2.95 -3.22 -11.89
N ILE A 56 -3.21 -4.08 -10.90
CA ILE A 56 -4.21 -3.80 -9.86
C ILE A 56 -3.61 -3.32 -8.56
N LEU A 57 -2.29 -3.22 -8.46
CA LEU A 57 -1.62 -2.81 -7.23
C LEU A 57 -2.16 -1.49 -6.67
N PRO A 58 -2.31 -0.41 -7.48
CA PRO A 58 -2.82 0.84 -6.92
C PRO A 58 -4.22 0.71 -6.33
N GLN A 59 -5.12 0.00 -7.00
CA GLN A 59 -6.48 -0.21 -6.51
C GLN A 59 -6.49 -1.05 -5.24
N ALA A 60 -5.73 -2.14 -5.22
CA ALA A 60 -5.66 -3.02 -4.06
C ALA A 60 -5.12 -2.27 -2.83
N PHE A 61 -4.06 -1.52 -3.00
CA PHE A 61 -3.45 -0.77 -1.90
C PHE A 61 -4.36 0.35 -1.41
N ALA A 62 -5.04 1.04 -2.33
CA ALA A 62 -6.00 2.08 -1.96
C ALA A 62 -7.16 1.50 -1.14
N LEU A 63 -7.67 0.32 -1.51
CA LEU A 63 -8.73 -0.35 -0.77
C LEU A 63 -8.28 -0.71 0.65
N VAL A 64 -7.11 -1.30 0.80
CA VAL A 64 -6.59 -1.67 2.13
C VAL A 64 -6.40 -0.43 3.00
N ARG A 65 -5.85 0.64 2.43
CA ARG A 65 -5.65 1.89 3.17
C ARG A 65 -6.98 2.45 3.69
N GLU A 66 -8.01 2.44 2.87
CA GLU A 66 -9.31 2.94 3.26
C GLU A 66 -9.97 2.06 4.33
N VAL A 67 -9.87 0.74 4.19
CA VAL A 67 -10.39 -0.18 5.21
C VAL A 67 -9.69 0.04 6.54
N SER A 68 -8.37 0.21 6.51
CA SER A 68 -7.60 0.49 7.72
C SER A 68 -8.07 1.78 8.40
N LEU A 69 -8.32 2.82 7.62
CA LEU A 69 -8.83 4.08 8.16
C LEU A 69 -10.20 3.89 8.81
N ARG A 70 -11.10 3.15 8.16
CA ARG A 70 -12.47 2.96 8.67
C ARG A 70 -12.52 2.09 9.92
N ILE A 71 -11.75 1.01 9.96
CA ILE A 71 -11.82 0.03 11.04
C ILE A 71 -10.88 0.39 12.18
N ASN A 72 -9.62 0.70 11.87
CA ASN A 72 -8.58 0.95 12.87
C ASN A 72 -8.35 2.43 13.15
N LYS A 73 -8.98 3.32 12.38
CA LYS A 73 -8.75 4.77 12.45
C LYS A 73 -7.31 5.14 12.16
N GLU A 74 -6.60 4.29 11.42
CA GLU A 74 -5.21 4.52 11.02
C GLU A 74 -5.11 4.55 9.51
N ARG A 75 -4.65 5.68 8.98
CA ARG A 75 -4.40 5.82 7.54
C ARG A 75 -2.90 5.66 7.30
N PRO A 76 -2.48 4.62 6.56
CA PRO A 76 -1.06 4.48 6.23
C PRO A 76 -0.51 5.71 5.51
N PHE A 77 0.66 6.15 5.94
CA PHE A 77 1.35 7.27 5.32
C PHE A 77 2.00 6.84 4.00
N ASP A 78 2.35 7.81 3.16
CA ASP A 78 3.00 7.52 1.88
C ASP A 78 4.28 6.71 2.06
N VAL A 79 5.03 6.95 3.12
CA VAL A 79 6.23 6.16 3.47
C VAL A 79 5.89 4.69 3.65
N GLN A 80 4.79 4.41 4.33
CA GLN A 80 4.33 3.04 4.54
C GLN A 80 3.86 2.41 3.24
N MET A 81 3.25 3.19 2.37
CA MET A 81 2.87 2.73 1.04
C MET A 81 4.10 2.34 0.23
N MET A 82 5.15 3.16 0.26
CA MET A 82 6.41 2.84 -0.42
C MET A 82 7.04 1.57 0.11
N ALA A 83 7.04 1.39 1.44
CA ALA A 83 7.58 0.18 2.05
C ALA A 83 6.77 -1.06 1.63
N ALA A 84 5.46 -0.94 1.55
CA ALA A 84 4.60 -2.05 1.13
C ALA A 84 4.83 -2.42 -0.33
N ILE A 85 5.00 -1.44 -1.21
CA ILE A 85 5.31 -1.68 -2.62
C ILE A 85 6.68 -2.37 -2.74
N ALA A 86 7.68 -1.88 -2.01
CA ALA A 86 9.01 -2.47 -2.02
C ALA A 86 8.97 -3.94 -1.55
N LEU A 87 8.18 -4.21 -0.53
CA LEU A 87 8.00 -5.57 -0.02
C LEU A 87 7.35 -6.47 -1.08
N HIS A 88 6.33 -5.96 -1.77
CA HIS A 88 5.69 -6.70 -2.87
C HIS A 88 6.68 -7.01 -3.99
N GLN A 89 7.59 -6.10 -4.28
CA GLN A 89 8.60 -6.28 -5.32
C GLN A 89 9.77 -7.16 -4.88
N GLY A 90 9.69 -7.75 -3.68
CA GLY A 90 10.74 -8.63 -3.16
C GLY A 90 11.94 -7.91 -2.58
N LYS A 91 11.85 -6.60 -2.38
CA LYS A 91 12.92 -5.82 -1.76
C LYS A 91 12.79 -5.84 -0.24
N ILE A 92 13.93 -5.76 0.45
CA ILE A 92 13.95 -5.73 1.90
C ILE A 92 13.57 -4.34 2.36
N ALA A 93 12.50 -4.26 3.15
CA ALA A 93 12.09 -3.02 3.80
C ALA A 93 12.28 -3.18 5.31
N GLU A 94 13.22 -2.43 5.88
CA GLU A 94 13.45 -2.44 7.32
C GLU A 94 12.56 -1.43 8.00
N GLN A 95 11.83 -1.88 9.01
CA GLN A 95 11.03 -1.02 9.89
C GLN A 95 11.31 -1.39 11.33
N LYS A 96 11.29 -0.39 12.19
CA LYS A 96 11.38 -0.65 13.62
C LYS A 96 10.10 -1.31 14.10
N THR A 97 10.24 -2.16 15.11
CA THR A 97 9.12 -2.85 15.72
C THR A 97 8.06 -1.85 16.18
N GLY A 98 6.80 -2.12 15.86
CA GLY A 98 5.68 -1.31 16.28
C GLY A 98 5.32 -0.13 15.38
N GLU A 99 6.08 0.11 14.31
CA GLU A 99 5.83 1.26 13.42
C GLU A 99 4.99 0.90 12.19
N GLY A 100 3.84 0.30 12.39
CA GLY A 100 2.95 -0.03 11.29
C GLY A 100 3.40 -1.20 10.44
N LYS A 101 4.26 -2.06 10.99
CA LYS A 101 4.82 -3.22 10.29
C LYS A 101 3.75 -4.18 9.83
N THR A 102 2.77 -4.45 10.69
CA THR A 102 1.64 -5.33 10.35
C THR A 102 0.81 -4.74 9.22
N LEU A 103 0.54 -3.45 9.28
CA LEU A 103 -0.24 -2.76 8.26
C LEU A 103 0.51 -2.72 6.93
N THR A 104 1.83 -2.47 6.96
CA THR A 104 2.66 -2.48 5.77
C THR A 104 2.63 -3.84 5.08
N ALA A 105 2.66 -4.93 5.85
CA ALA A 105 2.62 -6.28 5.31
C ALA A 105 1.23 -6.66 4.79
N ALA A 106 0.18 -6.09 5.34
CA ALA A 106 -1.20 -6.42 4.95
C ALA A 106 -1.49 -6.12 3.47
N MET A 107 -0.92 -5.05 2.94
CA MET A 107 -1.18 -4.63 1.56
C MET A 107 -0.64 -5.62 0.53
N PRO A 108 0.65 -6.03 0.59
CA PRO A 108 1.14 -7.04 -0.34
C PRO A 108 0.46 -8.40 -0.15
N LEU A 109 0.12 -8.76 1.09
CA LEU A 109 -0.60 -10.01 1.35
C LEU A 109 -1.97 -10.00 0.69
N TYR A 110 -2.72 -8.93 0.84
CA TYR A 110 -4.02 -8.77 0.19
C TYR A 110 -3.89 -8.86 -1.33
N LEU A 111 -2.94 -8.12 -1.91
CA LEU A 111 -2.71 -8.11 -3.35
C LEU A 111 -2.39 -9.52 -3.87
N ASN A 112 -1.48 -10.22 -3.20
CA ASN A 112 -1.05 -11.55 -3.66
C ASN A 112 -2.08 -12.64 -3.39
N ALA A 113 -3.08 -12.39 -2.55
CA ALA A 113 -4.19 -13.31 -2.34
C ALA A 113 -5.27 -13.21 -3.44
N LEU A 114 -5.20 -12.19 -4.25
CA LEU A 114 -6.14 -12.00 -5.34
C LEU A 114 -5.79 -12.89 -6.53
#